data_e9d307d6a2cc654cc4b76c28f4bf7859
#
_entry.id   e9d307d6a2cc654cc4b76c28f4bf7859
#
_cell.length_a   1.000
_cell.length_b   1.000
_cell.length_c   1.000
_cell.angle_alpha   90.00
_cell.angle_beta   90.00
_cell.angle_gamma   90.00
#
_symmetry.space_group_name_H-M   'P 1'
#
loop_
_entity.id
_entity.type
_entity.pdbx_description
1 polymer ?
#
loop_
_entity_poly.entity_id
_entity_poly.type
_entity_poly.pdbx_seq_one_letter_code
_entity_poly.pdbx_strand_id
1 'polypeptide(L)'
;MEYRQIGNTGVMASILGMGGEHLDGKPYPQVEATVRAALDAGVNHLDVFMPGQEVRRNIAKALGDRRKDVTIQGHIGSTDVGQQYDISRDMPTVRKYFEDLLRIFGYIDFGMLFFIDSQKDYQGVFETPFIDYALKLKEKGDIRHIGFSSHNPVMARQVIQTGLVEMMMFSINLAFDLYPAQVNALDQLNQGLSNEAFSGLDPQRAALYQLCASKGVGITVMKTLGAGKLISPEHTPFAQPMTVNQCLHYALTRPGVASVMLGYQSPQDVEKAMEYLSASQAQRDYTPVLGTLRSDFRGKCVYCGHCQPCPAGIDIAAVNKYLDIARLDPDHVPPSVRAHYMALEHKGSQCLSCGRCQQRCPFGVDVIENMAQAARLFEGA
;
A
#
# COMPACT_ATOMS: atom_id res chain seq x y z
N MET A 1 11.86 3.77 -12.91
CA MET A 1 10.73 3.68 -11.95
C MET A 1 9.58 2.93 -12.61
N GLU A 2 8.92 2.02 -11.90
CA GLU A 2 7.65 1.37 -12.32
C GLU A 2 6.49 2.23 -11.80
N TYR A 3 5.40 2.31 -12.59
CA TYR A 3 4.19 3.04 -12.21
C TYR A 3 2.99 2.12 -12.27
N ARG A 4 2.07 2.28 -11.30
CA ARG A 4 0.80 1.54 -11.24
C ARG A 4 -0.36 2.48 -11.09
N GLN A 5 -1.48 2.12 -11.69
CA GLN A 5 -2.71 2.89 -11.51
C GLN A 5 -3.26 2.69 -10.09
N ILE A 6 -3.65 3.78 -9.44
CA ILE A 6 -4.34 3.74 -8.14
C ILE A 6 -5.81 3.37 -8.39
N GLY A 7 -6.16 2.12 -8.14
CA GLY A 7 -7.53 1.63 -8.35
C GLY A 7 -8.08 1.98 -9.74
N ASN A 8 -9.30 2.49 -9.79
CA ASN A 8 -9.98 2.92 -11.02
C ASN A 8 -9.87 4.44 -11.27
N THR A 9 -8.99 5.16 -10.57
CA THR A 9 -8.90 6.63 -10.62
C THR A 9 -8.27 7.18 -11.91
N GLY A 10 -7.57 6.37 -12.68
CA GLY A 10 -6.74 6.82 -13.81
C GLY A 10 -5.39 7.42 -13.39
N VAL A 11 -5.13 7.61 -12.10
CA VAL A 11 -3.90 8.19 -11.58
C VAL A 11 -2.78 7.14 -11.55
N MET A 12 -1.66 7.42 -12.21
CA MET A 12 -0.47 6.56 -12.24
C MET A 12 0.51 7.00 -11.15
N ALA A 13 0.71 6.16 -10.13
CA ALA A 13 1.66 6.38 -9.05
C ALA A 13 2.92 5.53 -9.22
N SER A 14 4.08 6.09 -8.86
CA SER A 14 5.32 5.32 -8.70
C SER A 14 5.13 4.25 -7.62
N ILE A 15 5.63 3.04 -7.85
CA ILE A 15 5.50 1.94 -6.87
C ILE A 15 6.20 2.26 -5.53
N LEU A 16 7.19 3.13 -5.56
CA LEU A 16 7.84 3.72 -4.38
C LEU A 16 7.41 5.17 -4.29
N GLY A 17 6.62 5.50 -3.28
CA GLY A 17 6.16 6.84 -2.97
C GLY A 17 6.95 7.44 -1.81
N MET A 18 6.68 8.71 -1.52
CA MET A 18 7.35 9.46 -0.46
C MET A 18 6.37 9.83 0.65
N GLY A 19 6.60 9.32 1.86
CA GLY A 19 5.95 9.79 3.08
C GLY A 19 6.72 10.98 3.66
N GLY A 20 6.01 12.07 3.90
CA GLY A 20 6.63 13.32 4.36
C GLY A 20 6.90 13.40 5.87
N GLU A 21 6.48 12.41 6.66
CA GLU A 21 6.58 12.42 8.13
C GLU A 21 7.99 12.74 8.64
N HIS A 22 8.98 12.08 8.07
CA HIS A 22 10.37 12.21 8.52
C HIS A 22 11.07 13.51 8.09
N LEU A 23 10.40 14.34 7.31
CA LEU A 23 10.86 15.69 6.96
C LEU A 23 10.40 16.75 7.95
N ASP A 24 9.46 16.40 8.86
CA ASP A 24 9.01 17.34 9.89
C ASP A 24 10.16 17.70 10.84
N GLY A 25 10.28 18.98 11.17
CA GLY A 25 11.38 19.52 11.97
C GLY A 25 12.76 19.53 11.28
N LYS A 26 12.86 19.12 10.00
CA LYS A 26 14.13 19.20 9.25
C LYS A 26 14.34 20.56 8.61
N PRO A 27 15.58 21.07 8.54
CA PRO A 27 15.88 22.34 7.88
C PRO A 27 15.60 22.25 6.38
N TYR A 28 15.15 23.37 5.79
CA TYR A 28 14.75 23.43 4.36
C TYR A 28 15.78 22.83 3.39
N PRO A 29 17.12 23.06 3.51
CA PRO A 29 18.07 22.47 2.56
C PRO A 29 18.03 20.93 2.56
N GLN A 30 17.78 20.29 3.71
CA GLN A 30 17.63 18.84 3.80
C GLN A 30 16.31 18.39 3.17
N VAL A 31 15.21 19.09 3.45
CA VAL A 31 13.91 18.82 2.81
C VAL A 31 14.03 18.94 1.30
N GLU A 32 14.60 20.04 0.81
CA GLU A 32 14.79 20.29 -0.62
C GLU A 32 15.61 19.20 -1.29
N ALA A 33 16.77 18.85 -0.72
CA ALA A 33 17.65 17.81 -1.27
C ALA A 33 16.95 16.46 -1.34
N THR A 34 16.19 16.08 -0.30
CA THR A 34 15.48 14.80 -0.24
C THR A 34 14.32 14.75 -1.23
N VAL A 35 13.48 15.81 -1.27
CA VAL A 35 12.37 15.91 -2.22
C VAL A 35 12.86 15.86 -3.65
N ARG A 36 13.90 16.64 -3.99
CA ARG A 36 14.48 16.65 -5.34
C ARG A 36 15.05 15.30 -5.73
N ALA A 37 15.80 14.64 -4.84
CA ALA A 37 16.32 13.29 -5.09
C ALA A 37 15.19 12.29 -5.38
N ALA A 38 14.09 12.33 -4.62
CA ALA A 38 12.95 11.49 -4.86
C ALA A 38 12.30 11.74 -6.23
N LEU A 39 12.08 13.02 -6.58
CA LEU A 39 11.52 13.40 -7.88
C LEU A 39 12.42 13.00 -9.05
N ASP A 40 13.73 13.17 -8.90
CA ASP A 40 14.72 12.83 -9.95
C ASP A 40 14.84 11.31 -10.13
N ALA A 41 14.57 10.54 -9.08
CA ALA A 41 14.44 9.08 -9.15
C ALA A 41 13.11 8.61 -9.75
N GLY A 42 12.19 9.54 -10.07
CA GLY A 42 10.89 9.25 -10.69
C GLY A 42 9.76 9.01 -9.69
N VAL A 43 9.94 9.35 -8.39
CA VAL A 43 8.84 9.36 -7.44
C VAL A 43 7.85 10.46 -7.80
N ASN A 44 6.57 10.11 -7.94
CA ASN A 44 5.51 11.05 -8.28
C ASN A 44 4.29 10.98 -7.36
N HIS A 45 4.38 10.26 -6.24
CA HIS A 45 3.28 10.13 -5.28
C HIS A 45 3.79 10.44 -3.86
N LEU A 46 3.17 11.45 -3.22
CA LEU A 46 3.58 11.98 -1.93
C LEU A 46 2.44 11.88 -0.93
N ASP A 47 2.78 11.50 0.31
CA ASP A 47 1.88 11.55 1.47
C ASP A 47 2.24 12.73 2.37
N VAL A 48 1.26 13.61 2.61
CA VAL A 48 1.41 14.81 3.44
C VAL A 48 0.33 14.82 4.51
N PHE A 49 0.53 14.02 5.56
CA PHE A 49 -0.44 13.97 6.66
C PHE A 49 -0.08 14.92 7.82
N MET A 50 1.19 15.30 7.97
CA MET A 50 1.64 16.17 9.06
C MET A 50 0.91 17.51 9.02
N PRO A 51 0.40 17.99 10.18
CA PRO A 51 -0.35 19.23 10.23
C PRO A 51 0.56 20.48 10.26
N GLY A 52 1.86 20.32 10.53
CA GLY A 52 2.83 21.40 10.66
C GLY A 52 2.94 22.26 9.39
N GLN A 53 2.74 23.57 9.52
CA GLN A 53 2.79 24.49 8.39
C GLN A 53 4.19 24.59 7.78
N GLU A 54 5.23 24.50 8.62
CA GLU A 54 6.61 24.65 8.16
C GLU A 54 7.01 23.52 7.20
N VAL A 55 6.81 22.27 7.60
CA VAL A 55 7.12 21.11 6.75
C VAL A 55 6.32 21.14 5.46
N ARG A 56 5.02 21.49 5.52
CA ARG A 56 4.16 21.64 4.34
C ARG A 56 4.72 22.69 3.35
N ARG A 57 5.10 23.88 3.86
CA ARG A 57 5.71 24.94 3.05
C ARG A 57 7.07 24.55 2.48
N ASN A 58 7.89 23.86 3.28
CA ASN A 58 9.20 23.37 2.84
C ASN A 58 9.05 22.34 1.72
N ILE A 59 8.13 21.38 1.83
CA ILE A 59 7.83 20.42 0.76
C ILE A 59 7.30 21.15 -0.48
N ALA A 60 6.31 22.04 -0.34
CA ALA A 60 5.74 22.76 -1.46
C ALA A 60 6.79 23.64 -2.19
N LYS A 61 7.67 24.31 -1.43
CA LYS A 61 8.78 25.09 -1.99
C LYS A 61 9.79 24.21 -2.73
N ALA A 62 10.09 23.01 -2.18
CA ALA A 62 11.00 22.05 -2.82
C ALA A 62 10.41 21.47 -4.12
N LEU A 63 9.08 21.25 -4.18
CA LEU A 63 8.38 20.83 -5.39
C LEU A 63 8.45 21.92 -6.48
N GLY A 64 8.23 23.17 -6.13
CA GLY A 64 8.20 24.28 -7.08
C GLY A 64 7.29 23.99 -8.29
N ASP A 65 7.78 24.24 -9.50
CA ASP A 65 7.04 23.99 -10.75
C ASP A 65 6.70 22.51 -11.00
N ARG A 66 7.40 21.58 -10.33
CA ARG A 66 7.13 20.13 -10.40
C ARG A 66 5.91 19.69 -9.59
N ARG A 67 5.23 20.60 -8.85
CA ARG A 67 3.97 20.28 -8.15
C ARG A 67 2.93 19.63 -9.09
N LYS A 68 2.86 20.04 -10.31
CA LYS A 68 1.93 19.52 -11.34
C LYS A 68 2.25 18.08 -11.79
N ASP A 69 3.49 17.65 -11.61
CA ASP A 69 3.99 16.34 -12.06
C ASP A 69 3.85 15.27 -10.95
N VAL A 70 3.37 15.68 -9.77
CA VAL A 70 3.19 14.78 -8.62
C VAL A 70 1.75 14.75 -8.15
N THR A 71 1.36 13.63 -7.59
CA THR A 71 0.09 13.45 -6.88
C THR A 71 0.32 13.52 -5.37
N ILE A 72 -0.57 14.22 -4.67
CA ILE A 72 -0.49 14.37 -3.21
C ILE A 72 -1.73 13.75 -2.57
N GLN A 73 -1.52 12.86 -1.60
CA GLN A 73 -2.52 12.47 -0.62
C GLN A 73 -2.38 13.36 0.62
N GLY A 74 -3.45 14.08 0.95
CA GLY A 74 -3.52 14.99 2.10
C GLY A 74 -4.67 14.61 3.01
N HIS A 75 -4.47 14.69 4.33
CA HIS A 75 -5.36 14.07 5.30
C HIS A 75 -6.34 15.07 5.93
N ILE A 76 -7.64 14.83 5.69
CA ILE A 76 -8.76 15.59 6.29
C ILE A 76 -8.95 15.07 7.71
N GLY A 77 -8.80 15.94 8.71
CA GLY A 77 -8.89 15.58 10.13
C GLY A 77 -7.54 15.34 10.81
N SER A 78 -6.42 15.45 10.08
CA SER A 78 -5.09 15.56 10.69
C SER A 78 -4.89 16.98 11.21
N THR A 79 -4.61 17.10 12.51
CA THR A 79 -4.49 18.37 13.23
C THR A 79 -3.28 18.34 14.16
N ASP A 80 -2.93 19.47 14.73
CA ASP A 80 -1.78 19.62 15.63
C ASP A 80 -2.25 19.94 17.04
N VAL A 81 -1.76 19.17 18.00
CA VAL A 81 -1.88 19.47 19.41
C VAL A 81 -0.49 19.38 20.04
N GLY A 82 0.04 20.53 20.44
CA GLY A 82 1.32 20.59 21.15
C GLY A 82 2.53 20.14 20.29
N GLN A 83 2.54 20.46 19.01
CA GLN A 83 3.58 20.09 18.02
C GLN A 83 3.62 18.59 17.67
N GLN A 84 2.53 17.87 17.94
CA GLN A 84 2.33 16.50 17.49
C GLN A 84 1.04 16.41 16.68
N TYR A 85 1.01 15.50 15.71
CA TYR A 85 -0.25 15.26 15.00
C TYR A 85 -1.31 14.66 15.93
N ASP A 86 -2.54 15.06 15.71
CA ASP A 86 -3.71 14.53 16.42
C ASP A 86 -4.87 14.33 15.42
N ILE A 87 -5.89 13.64 15.87
CA ILE A 87 -7.07 13.31 15.07
C ILE A 87 -8.22 14.18 15.55
N SER A 88 -8.77 15.01 14.67
CA SER A 88 -9.95 15.81 14.99
C SER A 88 -11.14 15.47 14.11
N ARG A 89 -12.33 15.52 14.70
CA ARG A 89 -13.63 15.49 14.03
C ARG A 89 -14.40 16.80 14.24
N ASP A 90 -13.81 17.74 14.99
CA ASP A 90 -14.37 19.10 15.16
C ASP A 90 -14.23 19.88 13.84
N MET A 91 -15.36 20.21 13.23
CA MET A 91 -15.36 20.79 11.89
C MET A 91 -14.64 22.12 11.72
N PRO A 92 -14.72 23.08 12.67
CA PRO A 92 -13.91 24.29 12.65
C PRO A 92 -12.40 23.99 12.58
N THR A 93 -11.93 23.07 13.43
CA THR A 93 -10.54 22.64 13.49
C THR A 93 -10.13 21.90 12.20
N VAL A 94 -10.93 20.94 11.75
CA VAL A 94 -10.69 20.19 10.51
C VAL A 94 -10.53 21.12 9.31
N ARG A 95 -11.45 22.08 9.15
CA ARG A 95 -11.40 23.07 8.07
C ARG A 95 -10.13 23.89 8.14
N LYS A 96 -9.79 24.45 9.30
CA LYS A 96 -8.60 25.26 9.51
C LYS A 96 -7.33 24.58 8.96
N TYR A 97 -7.11 23.32 9.36
CA TYR A 97 -5.89 22.59 8.99
C TYR A 97 -5.90 22.10 7.55
N PHE A 98 -7.05 21.73 7.00
CA PHE A 98 -7.13 21.25 5.62
C PHE A 98 -7.14 22.40 4.61
N GLU A 99 -7.80 23.51 4.89
CA GLU A 99 -7.75 24.71 4.08
C GLU A 99 -6.34 25.33 4.04
N ASP A 100 -5.57 25.20 5.14
CA ASP A 100 -4.16 25.60 5.15
C ASP A 100 -3.33 24.70 4.20
N LEU A 101 -3.57 23.40 4.19
CA LEU A 101 -2.96 22.45 3.25
C LEU A 101 -3.29 22.85 1.79
N LEU A 102 -4.56 23.12 1.50
CA LEU A 102 -5.00 23.57 0.17
C LEU A 102 -4.34 24.89 -0.24
N ARG A 103 -4.22 25.85 0.68
CA ARG A 103 -3.56 27.14 0.42
C ARG A 103 -2.09 26.97 0.04
N ILE A 104 -1.41 25.98 0.65
CA ILE A 104 0.01 25.72 0.39
C ILE A 104 0.21 24.98 -0.93
N PHE A 105 -0.60 23.97 -1.25
CA PHE A 105 -0.39 23.09 -2.41
C PHE A 105 -1.30 23.40 -3.61
N GLY A 106 -2.27 24.32 -3.46
CA GLY A 106 -3.24 24.72 -4.47
C GLY A 106 -4.43 23.79 -4.60
N TYR A 107 -4.19 22.49 -4.69
CA TYR A 107 -5.17 21.42 -4.71
C TYR A 107 -4.55 20.14 -4.15
N ILE A 108 -5.39 19.17 -3.79
CA ILE A 108 -4.96 17.86 -3.32
C ILE A 108 -5.53 16.79 -4.24
N ASP A 109 -4.71 15.82 -4.64
CA ASP A 109 -5.17 14.76 -5.55
C ASP A 109 -6.06 13.75 -4.81
N PHE A 110 -5.67 13.34 -3.60
CA PHE A 110 -6.43 12.45 -2.75
C PHE A 110 -6.71 13.09 -1.38
N GLY A 111 -7.95 13.50 -1.14
CA GLY A 111 -8.40 13.93 0.18
C GLY A 111 -8.67 12.69 1.05
N MET A 112 -7.76 12.42 1.99
CA MET A 112 -7.80 11.22 2.84
C MET A 112 -8.63 11.46 4.09
N LEU A 113 -9.71 10.71 4.29
CA LEU A 113 -10.42 10.66 5.57
C LEU A 113 -9.49 10.04 6.60
N PHE A 114 -8.96 10.86 7.52
CA PHE A 114 -7.82 10.48 8.35
C PHE A 114 -8.21 9.55 9.49
N PHE A 115 -7.49 8.42 9.62
CA PHE A 115 -7.46 7.51 10.76
C PHE A 115 -8.84 6.96 11.16
N ILE A 116 -9.29 5.92 10.47
CA ILE A 116 -10.56 5.24 10.77
C ILE A 116 -10.27 3.83 11.26
N ASP A 117 -9.98 3.67 12.56
CA ASP A 117 -9.56 2.41 13.18
C ASP A 117 -10.58 1.83 14.17
N SER A 118 -11.62 2.60 14.50
CA SER A 118 -12.68 2.19 15.41
C SER A 118 -14.07 2.55 14.89
N GLN A 119 -15.10 1.94 15.47
CA GLN A 119 -16.49 2.31 15.18
C GLN A 119 -16.77 3.79 15.49
N LYS A 120 -16.13 4.33 16.53
CA LYS A 120 -16.23 5.75 16.89
C LYS A 120 -15.65 6.65 15.78
N ASP A 121 -14.51 6.26 15.20
CA ASP A 121 -13.91 7.01 14.09
C ASP A 121 -14.82 6.96 12.85
N TYR A 122 -15.37 5.77 12.55
CA TYR A 122 -16.31 5.60 11.45
C TYR A 122 -17.52 6.51 11.61
N GLN A 123 -18.17 6.49 12.77
CA GLN A 123 -19.31 7.37 13.08
C GLN A 123 -18.93 8.85 13.00
N GLY A 124 -17.78 9.21 13.55
CA GLY A 124 -17.27 10.59 13.49
C GLY A 124 -17.00 11.10 12.07
N VAL A 125 -16.80 10.22 11.11
CA VAL A 125 -16.64 10.57 9.69
C VAL A 125 -17.96 10.49 8.94
N PHE A 126 -18.70 9.38 9.00
CA PHE A 126 -19.82 9.09 8.11
C PHE A 126 -21.18 9.49 8.66
N GLU A 127 -21.31 9.71 9.97
CA GLU A 127 -22.57 10.08 10.63
C GLU A 127 -22.56 11.56 11.10
N THR A 128 -21.60 12.36 10.64
CA THR A 128 -21.45 13.78 10.97
C THR A 128 -21.22 14.60 9.70
N PRO A 129 -21.23 15.95 9.78
CA PRO A 129 -20.92 16.82 8.64
C PRO A 129 -19.50 16.66 8.05
N PHE A 130 -18.68 15.76 8.59
CA PHE A 130 -17.31 15.53 8.12
C PHE A 130 -17.28 14.97 6.68
N ILE A 131 -18.09 13.96 6.38
CA ILE A 131 -18.16 13.39 5.03
C ILE A 131 -18.72 14.39 4.03
N ASP A 132 -19.72 15.18 4.42
CA ASP A 132 -20.29 16.23 3.56
C ASP A 132 -19.25 17.28 3.18
N TYR A 133 -18.33 17.59 4.09
CA TYR A 133 -17.22 18.49 3.81
C TYR A 133 -16.28 17.91 2.76
N ALA A 134 -15.88 16.65 2.89
CA ALA A 134 -15.01 15.97 1.91
C ALA A 134 -15.69 15.90 0.52
N LEU A 135 -16.99 15.59 0.46
CA LEU A 135 -17.76 15.58 -0.79
C LEU A 135 -17.83 16.96 -1.44
N LYS A 136 -18.04 18.04 -0.65
CA LYS A 136 -18.02 19.42 -1.15
C LYS A 136 -16.65 19.84 -1.67
N LEU A 137 -15.57 19.41 -1.04
CA LEU A 137 -14.22 19.67 -1.53
C LEU A 137 -13.99 18.98 -2.90
N LYS A 138 -14.49 17.75 -3.07
CA LYS A 138 -14.43 17.02 -4.35
C LYS A 138 -15.28 17.73 -5.42
N GLU A 139 -16.49 18.13 -5.10
CA GLU A 139 -17.38 18.86 -6.03
C GLU A 139 -16.76 20.16 -6.52
N LYS A 140 -16.07 20.90 -5.65
CA LYS A 140 -15.36 22.15 -6.01
C LYS A 140 -14.06 21.92 -6.78
N GLY A 141 -13.53 20.69 -6.79
CA GLY A 141 -12.22 20.37 -7.37
C GLY A 141 -11.03 20.72 -6.46
N ASP A 142 -11.26 21.08 -5.20
CA ASP A 142 -10.23 21.28 -4.20
C ASP A 142 -9.50 19.98 -3.88
N ILE A 143 -10.23 18.85 -3.91
CA ILE A 143 -9.68 17.51 -3.99
C ILE A 143 -10.20 16.78 -5.23
N ARG A 144 -9.41 15.88 -5.80
CA ARG A 144 -9.82 15.13 -7.01
C ARG A 144 -10.50 13.82 -6.67
N HIS A 145 -9.98 13.12 -5.67
CA HIS A 145 -10.42 11.80 -5.23
C HIS A 145 -10.58 11.79 -3.71
N ILE A 146 -11.44 10.89 -3.21
CA ILE A 146 -11.58 10.64 -1.78
C ILE A 146 -10.90 9.31 -1.46
N GLY A 147 -9.98 9.34 -0.49
CA GLY A 147 -9.39 8.17 0.11
C GLY A 147 -9.61 8.13 1.62
N PHE A 148 -9.03 7.15 2.28
CA PHE A 148 -9.00 7.07 3.74
C PHE A 148 -7.75 6.38 4.23
N SER A 149 -7.41 6.53 5.51
CA SER A 149 -6.35 5.78 6.16
C SER A 149 -6.88 4.93 7.32
N SER A 150 -6.36 3.71 7.44
CA SER A 150 -6.71 2.80 8.53
C SER A 150 -5.59 1.79 8.80
N HIS A 151 -5.59 1.22 9.99
CA HIS A 151 -4.75 0.08 10.40
C HIS A 151 -5.62 -1.15 10.73
N ASN A 152 -6.95 -0.96 10.82
CA ASN A 152 -7.91 -1.99 11.21
C ASN A 152 -8.63 -2.57 9.99
N PRO A 153 -8.45 -3.86 9.66
CA PRO A 153 -9.04 -4.47 8.47
C PRO A 153 -10.57 -4.53 8.50
N VAL A 154 -11.17 -4.62 9.69
CA VAL A 154 -12.63 -4.64 9.85
C VAL A 154 -13.22 -3.28 9.52
N MET A 155 -12.65 -2.22 10.07
CA MET A 155 -13.09 -0.84 9.78
C MET A 155 -12.84 -0.46 8.33
N ALA A 156 -11.65 -0.81 7.81
CA ALA A 156 -11.33 -0.56 6.41
C ALA A 156 -12.35 -1.21 5.46
N ARG A 157 -12.75 -2.46 5.72
CA ARG A 157 -13.81 -3.13 4.95
C ARG A 157 -15.12 -2.35 5.00
N GLN A 158 -15.54 -1.89 6.18
CA GLN A 158 -16.78 -1.11 6.35
C GLN A 158 -16.74 0.20 5.54
N VAL A 159 -15.60 0.90 5.54
CA VAL A 159 -15.41 2.12 4.75
C VAL A 159 -15.51 1.84 3.25
N ILE A 160 -14.85 0.79 2.75
CA ILE A 160 -14.89 0.43 1.32
C ILE A 160 -16.32 0.09 0.87
N GLN A 161 -17.12 -0.55 1.74
CA GLN A 161 -18.51 -0.90 1.43
C GLN A 161 -19.43 0.30 1.27
N THR A 162 -19.05 1.50 1.72
CA THR A 162 -19.79 2.73 1.46
C THR A 162 -19.82 3.12 -0.02
N GLY A 163 -18.84 2.65 -0.81
CA GLY A 163 -18.67 3.03 -2.22
C GLY A 163 -18.19 4.46 -2.45
N LEU A 164 -17.87 5.21 -1.40
CA LEU A 164 -17.49 6.63 -1.48
C LEU A 164 -15.98 6.85 -1.68
N VAL A 165 -15.15 5.83 -1.46
CA VAL A 165 -13.70 5.94 -1.46
C VAL A 165 -13.07 5.25 -2.66
N GLU A 166 -12.02 5.85 -3.19
CA GLU A 166 -11.28 5.39 -4.38
C GLU A 166 -9.87 4.90 -4.04
N MET A 167 -9.37 5.24 -2.84
CA MET A 167 -8.06 4.85 -2.36
C MET A 167 -8.09 4.54 -0.86
N MET A 168 -7.32 3.56 -0.44
CA MET A 168 -7.06 3.21 0.96
C MET A 168 -5.55 3.31 1.23
N MET A 169 -5.15 4.08 2.24
CA MET A 169 -3.82 3.97 2.83
C MET A 169 -3.88 2.99 4.00
N PHE A 170 -3.11 1.92 3.92
CA PHE A 170 -3.20 0.83 4.89
C PHE A 170 -1.84 0.33 5.35
N SER A 171 -1.75 -0.13 6.59
CA SER A 171 -0.52 -0.71 7.13
C SER A 171 -0.36 -2.15 6.65
N ILE A 172 0.61 -2.39 5.75
CA ILE A 172 0.89 -3.72 5.20
C ILE A 172 2.36 -4.07 5.40
N ASN A 173 2.60 -5.14 6.13
CA ASN A 173 3.88 -5.83 6.20
C ASN A 173 3.65 -7.29 6.64
N LEU A 174 4.68 -8.13 6.52
CA LEU A 174 4.55 -9.55 6.84
C LEU A 174 4.10 -9.80 8.28
N ALA A 175 4.64 -9.08 9.27
CA ALA A 175 4.26 -9.28 10.67
C ALA A 175 2.79 -8.91 10.91
N PHE A 176 2.31 -7.80 10.37
CA PHE A 176 0.92 -7.37 10.54
C PHE A 176 -0.07 -8.34 9.91
N ASP A 177 0.29 -8.94 8.77
CA ASP A 177 -0.57 -9.91 8.10
C ASP A 177 -0.60 -11.28 8.80
N LEU A 178 0.32 -11.53 9.75
CA LEU A 178 0.35 -12.72 10.59
C LEU A 178 -0.41 -12.54 11.91
N TYR A 179 -0.76 -11.31 12.30
CA TYR A 179 -1.62 -11.09 13.46
C TYR A 179 -3.09 -11.30 13.11
N PRO A 180 -3.89 -11.87 14.04
CA PRO A 180 -5.35 -11.88 13.90
C PRO A 180 -5.91 -10.47 13.67
N ALA A 181 -6.95 -10.34 12.86
CA ALA A 181 -7.55 -9.05 12.50
C ALA A 181 -8.02 -8.21 13.71
N GLN A 182 -8.32 -8.88 14.83
CA GLN A 182 -8.74 -8.22 16.08
C GLN A 182 -7.58 -7.60 16.85
N VAL A 183 -6.35 -8.00 16.53
CA VAL A 183 -5.15 -7.43 17.16
C VAL A 183 -4.87 -6.06 16.56
N ASN A 184 -4.76 -5.05 17.41
CA ASN A 184 -4.38 -3.71 16.97
C ASN A 184 -2.90 -3.70 16.54
N ALA A 185 -2.65 -3.54 15.25
CA ALA A 185 -1.30 -3.55 14.68
C ALA A 185 -0.43 -2.40 15.21
N LEU A 186 -1.02 -1.23 15.53
CA LEU A 186 -0.29 -0.09 16.11
C LEU A 186 0.11 -0.36 17.56
N ASP A 187 -0.76 -0.99 18.36
CA ASP A 187 -0.42 -1.36 19.72
C ASP A 187 0.75 -2.35 19.73
N GLN A 188 0.74 -3.35 18.84
CA GLN A 188 1.86 -4.27 18.67
C GLN A 188 3.15 -3.54 18.22
N LEU A 189 3.02 -2.57 17.34
CA LEU A 189 4.17 -1.77 16.93
C LEU A 189 4.75 -0.97 18.10
N ASN A 190 3.92 -0.36 18.93
CA ASN A 190 4.35 0.46 20.05
C ASN A 190 4.95 -0.36 21.20
N GLN A 191 4.37 -1.53 21.50
CA GLN A 191 4.84 -2.43 22.56
C GLN A 191 6.07 -3.26 22.17
N GLY A 192 6.35 -3.38 20.88
CA GLY A 192 7.34 -4.27 20.30
C GLY A 192 6.67 -5.42 19.55
N LEU A 193 7.12 -5.67 18.31
CA LEU A 193 6.59 -6.79 17.53
C LEU A 193 6.96 -8.12 18.20
N SER A 194 5.97 -9.00 18.42
CA SER A 194 6.16 -10.34 18.96
C SER A 194 5.54 -11.37 18.03
N ASN A 195 6.15 -12.55 17.92
CA ASN A 195 5.59 -13.66 17.15
C ASN A 195 4.63 -14.55 17.98
N GLU A 196 4.47 -14.30 19.27
CA GLU A 196 3.60 -15.08 20.15
C GLU A 196 2.11 -15.07 19.72
N ALA A 197 1.68 -13.94 19.13
CA ALA A 197 0.32 -13.76 18.65
C ALA A 197 0.15 -14.10 17.16
N PHE A 198 1.16 -14.62 16.46
CA PHE A 198 1.03 -15.01 15.07
C PHE A 198 0.09 -16.22 14.92
N SER A 199 -0.87 -16.09 14.01
CA SER A 199 -1.86 -17.15 13.72
C SER A 199 -1.84 -17.61 12.25
N GLY A 200 -0.78 -17.31 11.51
CA GLY A 200 -0.71 -17.46 10.07
C GLY A 200 -1.27 -16.23 9.34
N LEU A 201 -1.34 -16.26 8.01
CA LEU A 201 -1.92 -15.14 7.25
C LEU A 201 -3.39 -14.96 7.63
N ASP A 202 -3.69 -13.78 8.16
CA ASP A 202 -5.06 -13.46 8.57
C ASP A 202 -6.00 -13.40 7.35
N PRO A 203 -7.07 -14.20 7.32
CA PRO A 203 -7.97 -14.27 6.17
C PRO A 203 -8.76 -12.96 5.96
N GLN A 204 -9.00 -12.16 7.00
CA GLN A 204 -9.72 -10.89 6.88
C GLN A 204 -8.85 -9.82 6.22
N ARG A 205 -7.54 -9.80 6.53
CA ARG A 205 -6.60 -8.91 5.86
C ARG A 205 -6.42 -9.29 4.40
N ALA A 206 -6.25 -10.58 4.10
CA ALA A 206 -6.18 -11.08 2.73
C ALA A 206 -7.45 -10.74 1.93
N ALA A 207 -8.64 -10.98 2.52
CA ALA A 207 -9.92 -10.65 1.90
C ALA A 207 -10.12 -9.13 1.71
N LEU A 208 -9.56 -8.27 2.58
CA LEU A 208 -9.60 -6.82 2.41
C LEU A 208 -8.84 -6.39 1.16
N TYR A 209 -7.62 -6.91 0.93
CA TYR A 209 -6.83 -6.58 -0.26
C TYR A 209 -7.54 -7.00 -1.55
N GLN A 210 -8.13 -8.19 -1.54
CA GLN A 210 -8.93 -8.68 -2.66
C GLN A 210 -10.17 -7.83 -2.89
N LEU A 211 -10.87 -7.43 -1.83
CA LEU A 211 -12.03 -6.53 -1.91
C LEU A 211 -11.65 -5.17 -2.54
N CYS A 212 -10.54 -4.56 -2.11
CA CYS A 212 -10.02 -3.33 -2.72
C CYS A 212 -9.82 -3.50 -4.22
N ALA A 213 -9.08 -4.53 -4.62
CA ALA A 213 -8.82 -4.82 -6.03
C ALA A 213 -10.12 -5.06 -6.82
N SER A 214 -11.09 -5.80 -6.25
CA SER A 214 -12.39 -6.10 -6.90
C SER A 214 -13.29 -4.87 -7.05
N LYS A 215 -13.20 -3.93 -6.11
CA LYS A 215 -13.98 -2.68 -6.14
C LYS A 215 -13.29 -1.54 -6.88
N GLY A 216 -12.05 -1.76 -7.38
CA GLY A 216 -11.25 -0.72 -7.99
C GLY A 216 -10.78 0.36 -7.02
N VAL A 217 -10.67 0.02 -5.73
CA VAL A 217 -10.04 0.88 -4.70
C VAL A 217 -8.55 0.60 -4.69
N GLY A 218 -7.73 1.60 -4.97
CA GLY A 218 -6.27 1.45 -4.93
C GLY A 218 -5.74 1.44 -3.50
N ILE A 219 -4.62 0.75 -3.27
CA ILE A 219 -3.98 0.72 -1.95
C ILE A 219 -2.63 1.44 -2.02
N THR A 220 -2.41 2.41 -1.13
CA THR A 220 -1.09 2.91 -0.77
C THR A 220 -0.70 2.34 0.59
N VAL A 221 0.58 1.95 0.74
CA VAL A 221 1.01 1.19 1.91
C VAL A 221 1.84 2.04 2.84
N MET A 222 1.46 2.07 4.11
CA MET A 222 2.26 2.60 5.21
C MET A 222 2.82 1.47 6.08
N LYS A 223 3.85 1.77 6.90
CA LYS A 223 4.46 0.85 7.87
C LYS A 223 5.09 -0.40 7.26
N THR A 224 5.51 -0.36 6.00
CA THR A 224 6.09 -1.49 5.26
C THR A 224 7.31 -2.08 5.95
N LEU A 225 8.15 -1.25 6.58
CA LEU A 225 9.32 -1.68 7.36
C LEU A 225 9.01 -1.91 8.85
N GLY A 226 7.72 -1.84 9.27
CA GLY A 226 7.33 -1.93 10.67
C GLY A 226 7.99 -0.86 11.55
N ALA A 227 8.05 0.39 11.08
CA ALA A 227 8.83 1.48 11.70
C ALA A 227 10.32 1.10 11.94
N GLY A 228 10.92 0.35 11.01
CA GLY A 228 12.30 -0.11 11.09
C GLY A 228 12.49 -1.41 11.88
N LYS A 229 11.49 -1.88 12.62
CA LYS A 229 11.63 -3.08 13.47
C LYS A 229 11.84 -4.35 12.66
N LEU A 230 11.22 -4.49 11.50
CA LEU A 230 11.36 -5.69 10.67
C LEU A 230 12.77 -5.88 10.11
N ILE A 231 13.50 -4.80 9.92
CA ILE A 231 14.88 -4.81 9.39
C ILE A 231 15.94 -4.72 10.48
N SER A 232 15.54 -4.65 11.75
CA SER A 232 16.43 -4.60 12.91
C SER A 232 16.65 -6.00 13.48
N PRO A 233 17.90 -6.47 13.65
CA PRO A 233 18.17 -7.75 14.31
C PRO A 233 17.63 -7.84 15.74
N GLU A 234 17.56 -6.70 16.43
CA GLU A 234 17.15 -6.61 17.85
C GLU A 234 15.64 -6.57 18.05
N HIS A 235 14.88 -6.14 17.04
CA HIS A 235 13.46 -5.83 17.18
C HIS A 235 12.55 -6.65 16.26
N THR A 236 13.12 -7.44 15.35
CA THR A 236 12.34 -8.27 14.45
C THR A 236 11.62 -9.39 15.20
N PRO A 237 10.33 -9.67 14.89
CA PRO A 237 9.63 -10.82 15.46
C PRO A 237 10.03 -12.15 14.79
N PHE A 238 10.86 -12.10 13.76
CA PHE A 238 11.30 -13.26 12.99
C PHE A 238 12.66 -13.79 13.47
N ALA A 239 12.97 -15.03 13.12
CA ALA A 239 14.28 -15.62 13.46
C ALA A 239 15.48 -14.87 12.86
N GLN A 240 15.24 -14.11 11.79
CA GLN A 240 16.22 -13.20 11.17
C GLN A 240 15.50 -11.96 10.64
N PRO A 241 16.18 -10.80 10.62
CA PRO A 241 15.57 -9.58 10.09
C PRO A 241 15.30 -9.72 8.59
N MET A 242 14.25 -9.05 8.13
CA MET A 242 13.99 -8.87 6.71
C MET A 242 14.95 -7.81 6.13
N THR A 243 15.22 -7.90 4.85
CA THR A 243 15.85 -6.80 4.11
C THR A 243 14.76 -5.78 3.66
N VAL A 244 15.20 -4.57 3.31
CA VAL A 244 14.31 -3.55 2.72
C VAL A 244 13.64 -4.11 1.46
N ASN A 245 14.40 -4.79 0.59
CA ASN A 245 13.86 -5.38 -0.65
C ASN A 245 12.79 -6.44 -0.37
N GLN A 246 12.95 -7.26 0.65
CA GLN A 246 11.95 -8.26 1.05
C GLN A 246 10.68 -7.60 1.59
N CYS A 247 10.80 -6.56 2.42
CA CYS A 247 9.65 -5.81 2.94
C CYS A 247 8.87 -5.13 1.81
N LEU A 248 9.58 -4.46 0.88
CA LEU A 248 8.96 -3.81 -0.28
C LEU A 248 8.28 -4.82 -1.19
N HIS A 249 8.94 -5.94 -1.48
CA HIS A 249 8.39 -6.98 -2.34
C HIS A 249 7.13 -7.60 -1.73
N TYR A 250 7.15 -7.88 -0.41
CA TYR A 250 5.96 -8.37 0.28
C TYR A 250 4.78 -7.43 0.07
N ALA A 251 4.93 -6.14 0.36
CA ALA A 251 3.85 -5.16 0.25
C ALA A 251 3.38 -4.98 -1.21
N LEU A 252 4.31 -4.78 -2.15
CA LEU A 252 4.00 -4.50 -3.55
C LEU A 252 3.35 -5.68 -4.30
N THR A 253 3.46 -6.90 -3.77
CA THR A 253 2.82 -8.08 -4.35
C THR A 253 1.41 -8.35 -3.82
N ARG A 254 0.95 -7.61 -2.80
CA ARG A 254 -0.46 -7.76 -2.32
C ARG A 254 -1.44 -7.22 -3.35
N PRO A 255 -2.64 -7.85 -3.46
CA PRO A 255 -3.69 -7.38 -4.35
C PRO A 255 -4.06 -5.92 -4.11
N GLY A 256 -4.28 -5.15 -5.18
CA GLY A 256 -4.71 -3.74 -5.09
C GLY A 256 -3.62 -2.74 -4.73
N VAL A 257 -2.41 -3.17 -4.37
CA VAL A 257 -1.32 -2.26 -3.99
C VAL A 257 -0.73 -1.57 -5.21
N ALA A 258 -0.82 -0.24 -5.22
CA ALA A 258 -0.25 0.64 -6.24
C ALA A 258 1.10 1.21 -5.82
N SER A 259 1.24 1.66 -4.57
CA SER A 259 2.44 2.35 -4.10
C SER A 259 2.75 2.05 -2.64
N VAL A 260 4.04 2.06 -2.28
CA VAL A 260 4.53 1.98 -0.89
C VAL A 260 5.08 3.33 -0.49
N MET A 261 4.52 3.92 0.59
CA MET A 261 4.93 5.21 1.10
C MET A 261 6.12 5.05 2.04
N LEU A 262 7.29 5.52 1.62
CA LEU A 262 8.54 5.41 2.37
C LEU A 262 8.91 6.75 3.01
N GLY A 263 9.33 6.70 4.26
CA GLY A 263 9.80 7.87 5.00
C GLY A 263 11.28 8.14 4.71
N TYR A 264 11.56 8.97 3.73
CA TYR A 264 12.91 9.40 3.42
C TYR A 264 13.33 10.57 4.33
N GLN A 265 14.53 10.48 4.92
CA GLN A 265 15.13 11.55 5.72
C GLN A 265 16.25 12.26 4.95
N SER A 266 16.79 11.61 3.91
CA SER A 266 17.95 12.06 3.16
C SER A 266 17.91 11.54 1.71
N PRO A 267 18.69 12.13 0.78
CA PRO A 267 18.87 11.56 -0.56
C PRO A 267 19.39 10.13 -0.56
N GLN A 268 20.21 9.75 0.41
CA GLN A 268 20.76 8.39 0.55
C GLN A 268 19.65 7.36 0.85
N ASP A 269 18.61 7.73 1.59
CA ASP A 269 17.47 6.85 1.82
C ASP A 269 16.69 6.60 0.53
N VAL A 270 16.60 7.63 -0.33
CA VAL A 270 16.00 7.49 -1.67
C VAL A 270 16.82 6.52 -2.52
N GLU A 271 18.14 6.71 -2.62
CA GLU A 271 19.06 5.84 -3.37
C GLU A 271 18.92 4.38 -2.92
N LYS A 272 18.93 4.15 -1.61
CA LYS A 272 18.78 2.80 -1.03
C LYS A 272 17.42 2.16 -1.34
N ALA A 273 16.34 2.94 -1.36
CA ALA A 273 15.03 2.41 -1.74
C ALA A 273 14.97 2.06 -3.23
N MET A 274 15.64 2.83 -4.09
CA MET A 274 15.70 2.58 -5.54
C MET A 274 16.44 1.29 -5.89
N GLU A 275 17.29 0.74 -5.01
CA GLU A 275 17.94 -0.56 -5.20
C GLU A 275 16.92 -1.68 -5.45
N TYR A 276 15.70 -1.55 -4.91
CA TYR A 276 14.62 -2.50 -5.14
C TYR A 276 14.29 -2.66 -6.63
N LEU A 277 14.39 -1.61 -7.44
CA LEU A 277 14.03 -1.65 -8.86
C LEU A 277 14.92 -2.59 -9.66
N SER A 278 16.18 -2.74 -9.25
CA SER A 278 17.16 -3.64 -9.87
C SER A 278 17.42 -4.93 -9.07
N ALA A 279 16.74 -5.10 -7.93
CA ALA A 279 16.95 -6.26 -7.07
C ALA A 279 16.59 -7.57 -7.79
N SER A 280 17.44 -8.56 -7.65
CA SER A 280 17.22 -9.91 -8.16
C SER A 280 16.07 -10.61 -7.41
N GLN A 281 15.53 -11.67 -8.01
CA GLN A 281 14.50 -12.50 -7.35
C GLN A 281 14.98 -13.03 -6.00
N ALA A 282 16.25 -13.44 -5.87
CA ALA A 282 16.80 -13.92 -4.62
C ALA A 282 16.84 -12.83 -3.53
N GLN A 283 17.10 -11.57 -3.90
CA GLN A 283 17.10 -10.44 -2.97
C GLN A 283 15.67 -10.03 -2.53
N ARG A 284 14.66 -10.33 -3.34
CA ARG A 284 13.24 -10.08 -3.06
C ARG A 284 12.58 -11.23 -2.29
N ASP A 285 13.17 -12.43 -2.30
CA ASP A 285 12.59 -13.62 -1.69
C ASP A 285 12.57 -13.51 -0.16
N TYR A 286 11.37 -13.43 0.42
CA TYR A 286 11.13 -13.39 1.85
C TYR A 286 10.76 -14.76 2.45
N THR A 287 10.72 -15.82 1.65
CA THR A 287 10.35 -17.16 2.14
C THR A 287 11.27 -17.70 3.23
N PRO A 288 12.60 -17.39 3.24
CA PRO A 288 13.46 -17.82 4.33
C PRO A 288 13.07 -17.25 5.70
N VAL A 289 12.42 -16.08 5.72
CA VAL A 289 11.98 -15.40 6.95
C VAL A 289 10.77 -16.10 7.59
N LEU A 290 9.95 -16.78 6.78
CA LEU A 290 8.74 -17.46 7.25
C LEU A 290 9.05 -18.68 8.14
N GLY A 291 10.25 -19.28 8.05
CA GLY A 291 10.70 -20.32 8.94
C GLY A 291 9.69 -21.45 9.15
N THR A 292 9.29 -21.69 10.40
CA THR A 292 8.33 -22.72 10.83
C THR A 292 6.88 -22.43 10.43
N LEU A 293 6.55 -21.22 10.01
CA LEU A 293 5.19 -20.84 9.60
C LEU A 293 4.80 -21.37 8.22
N ARG A 294 5.70 -22.07 7.51
CA ARG A 294 5.43 -22.60 6.16
C ARG A 294 4.21 -23.52 6.06
N SER A 295 3.88 -24.23 7.12
CA SER A 295 2.70 -25.09 7.15
C SER A 295 1.38 -24.33 6.97
N ASP A 296 1.32 -23.11 7.43
CA ASP A 296 0.10 -22.26 7.37
C ASP A 296 -0.19 -21.76 5.96
N PHE A 297 0.80 -21.85 5.08
CA PHE A 297 0.72 -21.39 3.68
C PHE A 297 0.59 -22.55 2.68
N ARG A 298 0.49 -23.81 3.15
CA ARG A 298 0.46 -24.95 2.24
C ARG A 298 -0.70 -24.88 1.26
N GLY A 299 -0.38 -25.00 -0.05
CA GLY A 299 -1.34 -24.90 -1.14
C GLY A 299 -1.76 -23.48 -1.50
N LYS A 300 -1.35 -22.46 -0.72
CA LYS A 300 -1.72 -21.06 -0.97
C LYS A 300 -0.56 -20.28 -1.59
N CYS A 301 -0.85 -19.51 -2.64
CA CYS A 301 0.14 -18.62 -3.24
C CYS A 301 0.27 -17.36 -2.38
N VAL A 302 1.48 -17.04 -1.95
CA VAL A 302 1.80 -15.80 -1.20
C VAL A 302 2.48 -14.76 -2.10
N TYR A 303 2.52 -15.00 -3.41
CA TYR A 303 3.07 -14.13 -4.46
C TYR A 303 4.55 -13.78 -4.28
N CYS A 304 5.31 -14.66 -3.63
CA CYS A 304 6.74 -14.42 -3.32
C CYS A 304 7.67 -14.48 -4.54
N GLY A 305 7.19 -15.02 -5.67
CA GLY A 305 7.98 -15.18 -6.90
C GLY A 305 9.04 -16.29 -6.86
N HIS A 306 9.10 -17.11 -5.80
CA HIS A 306 10.09 -18.20 -5.67
C HIS A 306 10.00 -19.25 -6.80
N CYS A 307 8.87 -19.35 -7.47
CA CYS A 307 8.65 -20.21 -8.64
C CYS A 307 9.41 -19.78 -9.90
N GLN A 308 9.96 -18.57 -9.94
CA GLN A 308 10.75 -18.05 -11.07
C GLN A 308 12.16 -18.67 -11.14
N PRO A 309 12.83 -18.70 -12.33
CA PRO A 309 12.32 -18.24 -13.62
C PRO A 309 11.39 -19.25 -14.28
N CYS A 310 10.33 -18.75 -14.97
CA CYS A 310 9.47 -19.57 -15.80
C CYS A 310 10.06 -19.68 -17.20
N PRO A 311 10.17 -20.90 -17.80
CA PRO A 311 10.68 -21.06 -19.17
C PRO A 311 9.83 -20.36 -20.25
N ALA A 312 8.52 -20.20 -19.98
CA ALA A 312 7.61 -19.47 -20.86
C ALA A 312 7.51 -17.96 -20.52
N GLY A 313 8.37 -17.43 -19.63
CA GLY A 313 8.38 -16.02 -19.28
C GLY A 313 7.20 -15.56 -18.39
N ILE A 314 6.30 -16.47 -17.97
CA ILE A 314 5.09 -16.10 -17.21
C ILE A 314 5.47 -15.56 -15.84
N ASP A 315 4.95 -14.37 -15.48
CA ASP A 315 4.92 -13.92 -14.08
C ASP A 315 3.85 -14.70 -13.31
N ILE A 316 4.26 -15.85 -12.78
CA ILE A 316 3.38 -16.78 -12.07
C ILE A 316 2.75 -16.14 -10.84
N ALA A 317 3.49 -15.27 -10.14
CA ALA A 317 2.97 -14.59 -8.96
C ALA A 317 1.85 -13.60 -9.32
N ALA A 318 2.03 -12.83 -10.41
CA ALA A 318 1.02 -11.91 -10.90
C ALA A 318 -0.23 -12.66 -11.43
N VAL A 319 -0.05 -13.74 -12.19
CA VAL A 319 -1.18 -14.56 -12.66
C VAL A 319 -1.98 -15.11 -11.48
N ASN A 320 -1.32 -15.69 -10.45
CA ASN A 320 -2.02 -16.20 -9.25
C ASN A 320 -2.76 -15.09 -8.52
N LYS A 321 -2.14 -13.90 -8.39
CA LYS A 321 -2.77 -12.75 -7.74
C LYS A 321 -4.11 -12.36 -8.41
N TYR A 322 -4.13 -12.25 -9.73
CA TYR A 322 -5.34 -11.90 -10.46
C TYR A 322 -6.37 -13.05 -10.45
N LEU A 323 -5.92 -14.29 -10.51
CA LEU A 323 -6.78 -15.46 -10.39
C LEU A 323 -7.46 -15.52 -9.02
N ASP A 324 -6.74 -15.25 -7.93
CA ASP A 324 -7.31 -15.28 -6.59
C ASP A 324 -8.39 -14.20 -6.40
N ILE A 325 -8.21 -13.01 -7.03
CA ILE A 325 -9.25 -11.98 -7.04
C ILE A 325 -10.47 -12.45 -7.84
N ALA A 326 -10.25 -13.02 -9.02
CA ALA A 326 -11.32 -13.46 -9.89
C ALA A 326 -12.12 -14.65 -9.34
N ARG A 327 -11.50 -15.50 -8.51
CA ARG A 327 -12.16 -16.60 -7.80
C ARG A 327 -13.20 -16.16 -6.76
N LEU A 328 -13.17 -14.89 -6.31
CA LEU A 328 -14.16 -14.36 -5.39
C LEU A 328 -15.55 -14.28 -6.04
N ASP A 329 -15.60 -13.93 -7.32
CA ASP A 329 -16.82 -13.89 -8.13
C ASP A 329 -16.44 -14.15 -9.60
N PRO A 330 -16.37 -15.44 -10.00
CA PRO A 330 -15.93 -15.81 -11.33
C PRO A 330 -16.84 -15.31 -12.46
N ASP A 331 -18.13 -15.12 -12.17
CA ASP A 331 -19.12 -14.65 -13.14
C ASP A 331 -19.04 -13.14 -13.37
N HIS A 332 -18.48 -12.39 -12.41
CA HIS A 332 -18.38 -10.94 -12.46
C HIS A 332 -16.96 -10.45 -12.17
N VAL A 333 -15.97 -10.94 -12.93
CA VAL A 333 -14.58 -10.50 -12.79
C VAL A 333 -14.48 -9.00 -13.10
N PRO A 334 -13.94 -8.19 -12.15
CA PRO A 334 -13.85 -6.74 -12.33
C PRO A 334 -13.07 -6.36 -13.60
N PRO A 335 -13.56 -5.36 -14.38
CA PRO A 335 -12.88 -4.92 -15.60
C PRO A 335 -11.41 -4.55 -15.39
N SER A 336 -11.07 -3.90 -14.26
CA SER A 336 -9.70 -3.53 -13.92
C SER A 336 -8.79 -4.75 -13.70
N VAL A 337 -9.30 -5.79 -13.03
CA VAL A 337 -8.56 -7.05 -12.80
C VAL A 337 -8.30 -7.75 -14.12
N ARG A 338 -9.33 -7.82 -14.99
CA ARG A 338 -9.20 -8.37 -16.34
C ARG A 338 -8.20 -7.58 -17.17
N ALA A 339 -8.26 -6.24 -17.14
CA ALA A 339 -7.33 -5.38 -17.87
C ALA A 339 -5.87 -5.59 -17.41
N HIS A 340 -5.62 -5.65 -16.11
CA HIS A 340 -4.29 -5.91 -15.56
C HIS A 340 -3.76 -7.29 -15.94
N TYR A 341 -4.61 -8.34 -15.90
CA TYR A 341 -4.20 -9.67 -16.38
C TYR A 341 -3.86 -9.65 -17.88
N MET A 342 -4.71 -9.01 -18.70
CA MET A 342 -4.51 -8.93 -20.14
C MET A 342 -3.28 -8.09 -20.52
N ALA A 343 -2.84 -7.18 -19.66
CA ALA A 343 -1.62 -6.41 -19.85
C ALA A 343 -0.33 -7.18 -19.51
N LEU A 344 -0.41 -8.36 -18.91
CA LEU A 344 0.77 -9.21 -18.69
C LEU A 344 1.40 -9.59 -20.02
N GLU A 345 2.72 -9.56 -20.11
CA GLU A 345 3.48 -9.94 -21.31
C GLU A 345 3.23 -11.40 -21.67
N HIS A 346 3.28 -12.28 -20.67
CA HIS A 346 2.98 -13.71 -20.82
C HIS A 346 1.84 -14.13 -19.89
N LYS A 347 0.90 -14.90 -20.44
CA LYS A 347 -0.37 -15.26 -19.78
C LYS A 347 -0.43 -16.75 -19.42
N GLY A 348 -1.49 -17.13 -18.69
CA GLY A 348 -1.71 -18.50 -18.22
C GLY A 348 -1.76 -19.53 -19.35
N SER A 349 -2.36 -19.20 -20.50
CA SER A 349 -2.46 -20.07 -21.68
C SER A 349 -1.10 -20.48 -22.27
N GLN A 350 -0.05 -19.70 -22.00
CA GLN A 350 1.31 -20.00 -22.48
C GLN A 350 2.06 -20.99 -21.56
N CYS A 351 1.40 -21.55 -20.55
CA CYS A 351 2.02 -22.50 -19.63
C CYS A 351 2.39 -23.79 -20.34
N LEU A 352 3.67 -24.16 -20.26
CA LEU A 352 4.21 -25.40 -20.86
C LEU A 352 3.98 -26.64 -20.00
N SER A 353 3.29 -26.52 -18.88
CA SER A 353 3.03 -27.62 -17.90
C SER A 353 4.30 -28.38 -17.48
N CYS A 354 5.47 -27.74 -17.50
CA CYS A 354 6.77 -28.36 -17.26
C CYS A 354 7.08 -28.69 -15.79
N GLY A 355 6.24 -28.27 -14.84
CA GLY A 355 6.34 -28.58 -13.41
C GLY A 355 7.46 -27.90 -12.62
N ARG A 356 8.37 -27.16 -13.26
CA ARG A 356 9.53 -26.52 -12.59
C ARG A 356 9.12 -25.56 -11.48
N CYS A 357 8.04 -24.81 -11.68
CA CYS A 357 7.51 -23.88 -10.69
C CYS A 357 6.94 -24.60 -9.46
N GLN A 358 6.25 -25.73 -9.64
CA GLN A 358 5.72 -26.54 -8.55
C GLN A 358 6.84 -27.18 -7.71
N GLN A 359 7.91 -27.67 -8.36
CA GLN A 359 9.09 -28.21 -7.66
C GLN A 359 9.81 -27.16 -6.81
N ARG A 360 9.82 -25.88 -7.25
CA ARG A 360 10.44 -24.78 -6.50
C ARG A 360 9.54 -24.20 -5.43
N CYS A 361 8.22 -24.37 -5.55
CA CYS A 361 7.27 -23.73 -4.65
C CYS A 361 7.41 -24.29 -3.21
N PRO A 362 7.84 -23.47 -2.22
CA PRO A 362 7.99 -23.94 -0.84
C PRO A 362 6.65 -24.23 -0.16
N PHE A 363 5.53 -23.81 -0.79
CA PHE A 363 4.18 -23.96 -0.25
C PHE A 363 3.35 -25.02 -0.96
N GLY A 364 3.89 -25.69 -1.98
CA GLY A 364 3.19 -26.77 -2.71
C GLY A 364 1.94 -26.31 -3.46
N VAL A 365 1.99 -25.10 -4.04
CA VAL A 365 0.88 -24.57 -4.85
C VAL A 365 0.77 -25.35 -6.16
N ASP A 366 -0.46 -25.73 -6.56
CA ASP A 366 -0.71 -26.31 -7.86
C ASP A 366 -0.73 -25.22 -8.95
N VAL A 367 0.49 -24.82 -9.35
CA VAL A 367 0.68 -23.72 -10.27
C VAL A 367 0.15 -24.06 -11.65
N ILE A 368 0.29 -25.31 -12.12
CA ILE A 368 -0.16 -25.71 -13.47
C ILE A 368 -1.67 -25.54 -13.58
N GLU A 369 -2.42 -26.08 -12.60
CA GLU A 369 -3.87 -25.94 -12.59
C GLU A 369 -4.28 -24.45 -12.45
N ASN A 370 -3.58 -23.66 -11.64
CA ASN A 370 -3.84 -22.23 -11.53
C ASN A 370 -3.64 -21.50 -12.87
N MET A 371 -2.60 -21.84 -13.65
CA MET A 371 -2.40 -21.25 -14.98
C MET A 371 -3.54 -21.64 -15.93
N ALA A 372 -3.96 -22.90 -15.92
CA ALA A 372 -5.10 -23.36 -16.72
C ALA A 372 -6.42 -22.67 -16.34
N GLN A 373 -6.69 -22.50 -15.04
CA GLN A 373 -7.86 -21.75 -14.57
C GLN A 373 -7.82 -20.29 -14.99
N ALA A 374 -6.66 -19.64 -14.87
CA ALA A 374 -6.51 -18.26 -15.30
C ALA A 374 -6.78 -18.10 -16.80
N ALA A 375 -6.27 -19.03 -17.63
CA ALA A 375 -6.52 -19.03 -19.06
C ALA A 375 -8.04 -19.15 -19.36
N ARG A 376 -8.72 -20.10 -18.73
CA ARG A 376 -10.19 -20.24 -18.89
C ARG A 376 -10.95 -18.98 -18.51
N LEU A 377 -10.59 -18.37 -17.37
CA LEU A 377 -11.37 -17.28 -16.80
C LEU A 377 -11.14 -15.93 -17.49
N PHE A 378 -9.91 -15.68 -17.92
CA PHE A 378 -9.52 -14.38 -18.49
C PHE A 378 -9.43 -14.38 -20.02
N GLU A 379 -9.05 -15.49 -20.60
CA GLU A 379 -8.74 -15.61 -22.06
C GLU A 379 -9.82 -16.38 -22.83
N GLY A 380 -10.70 -17.12 -22.12
CA GLY A 380 -11.74 -17.93 -22.75
C GLY A 380 -11.20 -19.21 -23.42
N ALA A 381 -10.03 -19.67 -22.95
CA ALA A 381 -9.32 -20.83 -23.50
C ALA A 381 -9.75 -22.16 -22.84
#